data_dbd0c5c26fb21cf3497f8a52668b88b3
#
_entry.id   dbd0c5c26fb21cf3497f8a52668b88b3
#
_cell.length_a   1.000
_cell.length_b   1.000
_cell.length_c   1.000
_cell.angle_alpha   90.00
_cell.angle_beta   90.00
_cell.angle_gamma   90.00
#
_symmetry.space_group_name_H-M   'P 1'
#
loop_
_entity.id
_entity.type
_entity.pdbx_description
1 polymer ?
#
loop_
_entity_poly.entity_id
_entity_poly.type
_entity_poly.pdbx_seq_one_letter_code
_entity_poly.pdbx_strand_id
1 'polypeptide(L)'
;MAGLQQLNWDSEGVGSKAAALVDLSTVAGNKISNPPWVKFQSAGWVNFPSAPTGFFRSAELQGLRRTHFHAFFRQLHDGMFRRQGRPDALGGALDELLGDCRLLCFDEFHVHDIGDAMLITRLFRELFRRKITLVCTSNYAPRQLLPNPLYHERFLPAIRLIETRMEVLEVAGARDYRTVSPRQEIASGYASGGYCWPASCACLDELGLSAPERSQRVTLQSGARTLQARAVCGDLVWFAFADLCEAPTAVMDYLALGERFSTWVLDGVPPMACCSVAAQQRFINLVDVLYDNDRRFFLSAEKALPDLVEGSDLPADMQRTASRLAQLRQLRC
;
A
#
# COMPACT_ATOMS: atom_id res chain seq x y z
N MET A 1 16.19 23.16 -29.96
CA MET A 1 14.80 22.72 -29.76
C MET A 1 14.82 21.21 -29.65
N ALA A 2 14.86 20.70 -28.44
CA ALA A 2 14.77 19.25 -28.18
C ALA A 2 13.28 18.91 -28.05
N GLY A 3 12.82 18.04 -28.93
CA GLY A 3 11.40 17.68 -29.01
C GLY A 3 10.95 16.85 -27.83
N LEU A 4 9.78 17.17 -27.33
CA LEU A 4 8.99 16.32 -26.46
C LEU A 4 8.67 15.02 -27.22
N GLN A 5 9.30 13.93 -26.85
CA GLN A 5 8.86 12.62 -27.32
C GLN A 5 7.71 12.14 -26.42
N GLN A 6 6.52 12.24 -26.97
CA GLN A 6 5.31 11.64 -26.42
C GLN A 6 5.37 10.14 -26.74
N LEU A 7 5.69 9.32 -25.74
CA LEU A 7 5.62 7.87 -25.89
C LEU A 7 4.15 7.45 -25.82
N ASN A 8 3.55 7.28 -26.99
CA ASN A 8 2.28 6.59 -27.14
C ASN A 8 2.53 5.09 -27.09
N TRP A 9 1.95 4.44 -26.12
CA TRP A 9 1.89 2.99 -26.09
C TRP A 9 0.59 2.53 -26.76
N ASP A 10 0.72 2.19 -28.02
CA ASP A 10 -0.26 1.33 -28.70
C ASP A 10 0.24 -0.10 -28.57
N SER A 11 -0.13 -0.77 -27.48
CA SER A 11 -0.10 -2.22 -27.45
C SER A 11 -1.50 -2.70 -27.82
N GLU A 12 -1.58 -3.47 -28.88
CA GLU A 12 -2.80 -4.14 -29.27
C GLU A 12 -3.36 -4.90 -28.06
N GLY A 13 -4.54 -4.47 -27.60
CA GLY A 13 -5.41 -5.29 -26.79
C GLY A 13 -5.70 -4.88 -25.37
N VAL A 14 -5.08 -3.87 -24.75
CA VAL A 14 -5.52 -3.42 -23.42
C VAL A 14 -5.30 -1.91 -23.27
N GLY A 15 -6.36 -1.16 -23.50
CA GLY A 15 -6.32 0.31 -23.43
C GLY A 15 -6.25 0.84 -22.01
N SER A 16 -5.08 1.10 -21.53
CA SER A 16 -4.89 2.01 -20.41
C SER A 16 -3.77 2.97 -20.79
N LYS A 17 -4.14 4.18 -21.14
CA LYS A 17 -3.20 5.27 -21.40
C LYS A 17 -2.70 5.81 -20.07
N ALA A 18 -1.57 5.31 -19.60
CA ALA A 18 -0.82 5.98 -18.55
C ALA A 18 0.22 6.89 -19.24
N ALA A 19 -0.02 8.19 -19.28
CA ALA A 19 0.96 9.14 -19.74
C ALA A 19 1.91 9.47 -18.60
N ALA A 20 3.04 8.78 -18.51
CA ALA A 20 4.18 9.24 -17.72
C ALA A 20 5.05 10.09 -18.64
N LEU A 21 4.95 11.41 -18.55
CA LEU A 21 5.88 12.33 -19.18
C LEU A 21 7.15 12.40 -18.32
N VAL A 22 8.17 11.68 -18.71
CA VAL A 22 9.52 11.84 -18.16
C VAL A 22 10.32 12.64 -19.17
N ASP A 23 10.79 13.83 -18.80
CA ASP A 23 11.78 14.53 -19.61
C ASP A 23 13.14 13.85 -19.45
N LEU A 24 13.44 12.96 -20.39
CA LEU A 24 14.70 12.21 -20.43
C LEU A 24 15.92 13.08 -20.69
N SER A 25 15.76 14.34 -21.14
CA SER A 25 16.88 15.25 -21.38
C SER A 25 17.54 15.71 -20.09
N THR A 26 16.84 15.67 -18.96
CA THR A 26 17.38 16.00 -17.63
C THR A 26 18.14 14.85 -16.97
N VAL A 27 17.92 13.61 -17.44
CA VAL A 27 18.55 12.41 -16.87
C VAL A 27 19.87 12.07 -17.58
N ALA A 28 20.03 12.48 -18.84
CA ALA A 28 21.14 12.04 -19.70
C ALA A 28 22.33 12.97 -19.78
N GLY A 29 22.39 14.09 -19.10
CA GLY A 29 23.63 14.87 -19.10
C GLY A 29 23.50 16.37 -18.97
N ASN A 30 24.31 16.89 -18.10
CA ASN A 30 24.91 18.22 -18.07
C ASN A 30 24.06 19.41 -18.53
N LYS A 31 23.12 19.81 -17.74
CA LYS A 31 22.78 21.19 -17.35
C LYS A 31 21.45 21.21 -16.62
N ILE A 32 21.50 21.01 -15.33
CA ILE A 32 20.35 21.24 -14.48
C ILE A 32 20.32 22.73 -14.16
N SER A 33 19.59 23.52 -14.93
CA SER A 33 19.34 24.93 -14.65
C SER A 33 17.96 25.23 -14.06
N ASN A 34 17.11 24.22 -13.86
CA ASN A 34 15.81 24.39 -13.20
C ASN A 34 15.51 23.21 -12.25
N PRO A 35 14.73 23.44 -11.20
CA PRO A 35 14.43 22.38 -10.22
C PRO A 35 13.77 21.19 -10.90
N PRO A 36 14.13 19.98 -10.45
CA PRO A 36 13.65 18.76 -11.07
C PRO A 36 12.15 18.63 -10.92
N TRP A 37 11.54 18.16 -11.97
CA TRP A 37 10.11 17.86 -12.06
C TRP A 37 9.80 16.67 -11.20
N VAL A 38 8.89 16.85 -10.28
CA VAL A 38 8.32 15.76 -9.53
C VAL A 38 6.87 15.61 -9.96
N LYS A 39 6.52 14.43 -10.44
CA LYS A 39 5.16 14.11 -10.84
C LYS A 39 4.49 13.32 -9.77
N PHE A 40 3.41 13.88 -9.25
CA PHE A 40 2.54 13.21 -8.30
C PHE A 40 1.29 12.75 -9.05
N GLN A 41 1.00 11.48 -8.98
CA GLN A 41 -0.14 10.91 -9.66
C GLN A 41 -1.15 10.44 -8.62
N SER A 42 -2.28 11.14 -8.52
CA SER A 42 -3.43 10.61 -7.80
C SER A 42 -4.25 9.79 -8.79
N ALA A 43 -4.32 8.51 -8.57
CA ALA A 43 -4.99 7.61 -9.48
C ALA A 43 -6.25 7.04 -8.86
N GLY A 44 -7.32 7.07 -9.63
CA GLY A 44 -8.17 5.91 -9.62
C GLY A 44 -7.35 4.72 -10.17
N TRP A 45 -6.89 3.85 -9.30
CA TRP A 45 -6.38 2.49 -9.52
C TRP A 45 -5.88 2.15 -10.93
N VAL A 46 -4.64 2.36 -11.16
CA VAL A 46 -3.88 1.59 -12.13
C VAL A 46 -3.02 0.61 -11.35
N ASN A 47 -3.47 -0.63 -11.28
CA ASN A 47 -2.59 -1.72 -10.94
C ASN A 47 -1.59 -1.80 -12.11
N PHE A 48 -0.33 -1.42 -11.87
CA PHE A 48 0.74 -1.67 -12.82
C PHE A 48 1.30 -3.08 -12.58
N PRO A 49 0.73 -4.14 -13.17
CA PRO A 49 1.45 -5.38 -13.23
C PRO A 49 2.55 -5.14 -14.26
N SER A 50 3.79 -5.07 -13.82
CA SER A 50 5.01 -5.23 -14.63
C SER A 50 5.42 -4.15 -15.65
N ALA A 51 4.54 -3.30 -16.18
CA ALA A 51 4.93 -2.37 -17.23
C ALA A 51 5.99 -1.33 -16.82
N PRO A 52 5.91 -0.64 -15.68
CA PRO A 52 7.00 0.25 -15.22
C PRO A 52 8.26 -0.52 -14.84
N THR A 53 8.12 -1.76 -14.35
CA THR A 53 9.28 -2.61 -14.04
C THR A 53 10.06 -2.98 -15.30
N GLY A 54 9.38 -3.17 -16.42
CA GLY A 54 10.02 -3.40 -17.73
C GLY A 54 10.75 -2.16 -18.24
N PHE A 55 10.12 -1.00 -18.15
CA PHE A 55 10.73 0.27 -18.56
C PHE A 55 11.97 0.62 -17.73
N PHE A 56 11.89 0.50 -16.41
CA PHE A 56 13.01 0.79 -15.53
C PHE A 56 14.08 -0.31 -15.51
N ARG A 57 13.77 -1.54 -15.93
CA ARG A 57 14.76 -2.60 -16.14
C ARG A 57 15.54 -2.45 -17.43
N SER A 58 14.95 -1.88 -18.48
CA SER A 58 15.60 -1.71 -19.77
C SER A 58 16.46 -0.44 -19.86
N ALA A 59 16.27 0.53 -18.96
CA ALA A 59 17.13 1.69 -18.88
C ALA A 59 18.23 1.41 -17.84
N GLU A 60 19.48 1.38 -18.27
CA GLU A 60 20.66 1.43 -17.40
C GLU A 60 20.76 2.82 -16.72
N LEU A 61 19.72 3.20 -15.99
CA LEU A 61 19.67 4.44 -15.23
C LEU A 61 20.43 4.24 -13.93
N GLN A 62 21.71 4.52 -13.93
CA GLN A 62 22.48 4.62 -12.71
C GLN A 62 21.82 5.65 -11.78
N GLY A 63 21.57 5.25 -10.54
CA GLY A 63 20.96 6.13 -9.54
C GLY A 63 19.41 6.12 -9.52
N LEU A 64 18.74 5.15 -10.14
CA LEU A 64 17.30 4.92 -9.98
C LEU A 64 17.04 4.02 -8.77
N ARG A 65 16.11 4.42 -7.91
CA ARG A 65 15.55 3.57 -6.84
C ARG A 65 14.02 3.61 -6.87
N ARG A 66 13.40 2.45 -6.91
CA ARG A 66 11.95 2.27 -6.76
C ARG A 66 11.66 1.45 -5.51
N THR A 67 10.69 1.89 -4.71
CA THR A 67 10.31 1.22 -3.47
C THR A 67 8.89 1.60 -3.08
N HIS A 68 8.19 0.71 -2.38
CA HIS A 68 6.96 1.10 -1.70
C HIS A 68 7.26 2.10 -0.61
N PHE A 69 6.42 3.13 -0.50
CA PHE A 69 6.64 4.23 0.45
C PHE A 69 6.83 3.72 1.89
N HIS A 70 5.99 2.80 2.34
CA HIS A 70 6.10 2.24 3.69
C HIS A 70 7.38 1.46 3.94
N ALA A 71 7.85 0.69 2.95
CA ALA A 71 9.10 -0.05 3.09
C ALA A 71 10.29 0.89 3.23
N PHE A 72 10.32 1.95 2.43
CA PHE A 72 11.34 2.99 2.53
C PHE A 72 11.26 3.72 3.88
N PHE A 73 10.05 4.05 4.31
CA PHE A 73 9.83 4.81 5.54
C PHE A 73 10.25 4.02 6.78
N ARG A 74 9.98 2.70 6.80
CA ARG A 74 10.48 1.78 7.82
C ARG A 74 12.01 1.78 7.89
N GLN A 75 12.68 1.61 6.74
CA GLN A 75 14.15 1.65 6.67
C GLN A 75 14.72 2.99 7.15
N LEU A 76 14.02 4.10 6.85
CA LEU A 76 14.37 5.43 7.31
C LEU A 76 14.28 5.54 8.83
N HIS A 77 13.18 5.07 9.44
CA HIS A 77 13.02 5.02 10.89
C HIS A 77 14.11 4.19 11.56
N ASP A 78 14.39 3.00 11.05
CA ASP A 78 15.45 2.13 11.55
C ASP A 78 16.83 2.80 11.46
N GLY A 79 17.10 3.44 10.33
CA GLY A 79 18.33 4.20 10.10
C GLY A 79 18.50 5.39 11.07
N MET A 80 17.41 6.11 11.32
CA MET A 80 17.39 7.20 12.29
C MET A 80 17.54 6.70 13.73
N PHE A 81 16.88 5.60 14.08
CA PHE A 81 17.00 5.00 15.41
C PHE A 81 18.44 4.56 15.71
N ARG A 82 19.12 3.90 14.76
CA ARG A 82 20.54 3.56 14.90
C ARG A 82 21.46 4.77 15.08
N ARG A 83 20.99 5.96 14.69
CA ARG A 83 21.71 7.24 14.79
C ARG A 83 21.18 8.15 15.86
N GLN A 84 20.36 7.63 16.77
CA GLN A 84 19.80 8.40 17.87
C GLN A 84 20.93 9.02 18.72
N GLY A 85 20.79 10.31 19.05
CA GLY A 85 21.83 11.06 19.76
C GLY A 85 22.94 11.65 18.89
N ARG A 86 22.95 11.40 17.57
CA ARG A 86 23.86 12.07 16.65
C ARG A 86 23.21 13.31 16.03
N PRO A 87 23.99 14.37 15.75
CA PRO A 87 23.48 15.48 14.96
C PRO A 87 23.08 14.97 13.56
N ASP A 88 21.95 15.43 13.05
CA ASP A 88 21.42 15.07 11.72
C ASP A 88 21.21 13.57 11.49
N ALA A 89 20.50 12.91 12.39
CA ALA A 89 20.13 11.50 12.24
C ALA A 89 19.36 11.20 10.93
N LEU A 90 18.53 12.15 10.46
CA LEU A 90 17.79 12.03 9.20
C LEU A 90 18.74 12.07 7.99
N GLY A 91 19.61 13.06 7.92
CA GLY A 91 20.57 13.19 6.82
C GLY A 91 21.44 11.95 6.69
N GLY A 92 22.01 11.48 7.80
CA GLY A 92 22.85 10.29 7.80
C GLY A 92 22.09 8.99 7.47
N ALA A 93 20.80 8.87 7.82
CA ALA A 93 19.97 7.73 7.41
C ALA A 93 19.69 7.78 5.90
N LEU A 94 19.45 8.98 5.36
CA LEU A 94 19.25 9.16 3.91
C LEU A 94 20.52 8.92 3.11
N ASP A 95 21.71 9.27 3.63
CA ASP A 95 22.98 8.96 2.99
C ASP A 95 23.17 7.45 2.81
N GLU A 96 22.82 6.67 3.85
CA GLU A 96 22.88 5.22 3.78
C GLU A 96 21.85 4.63 2.82
N LEU A 97 20.61 5.16 2.85
CA LEU A 97 19.51 4.62 2.06
C LEU A 97 19.58 4.99 0.58
N LEU A 98 20.03 6.20 0.27
CA LEU A 98 19.92 6.74 -1.08
C LEU A 98 21.24 6.64 -1.84
N GLY A 99 22.41 6.72 -1.17
CA GLY A 99 23.71 6.71 -1.85
C GLY A 99 23.74 7.67 -3.02
N ASP A 100 24.00 7.15 -4.22
CA ASP A 100 24.05 7.92 -5.48
C ASP A 100 22.67 8.07 -6.17
N CYS A 101 21.57 7.87 -5.45
CA CYS A 101 20.22 7.95 -6.00
C CYS A 101 19.93 9.36 -6.55
N ARG A 102 19.51 9.42 -7.81
CA ARG A 102 19.09 10.64 -8.51
C ARG A 102 17.59 10.68 -8.79
N LEU A 103 16.99 9.52 -8.94
CA LEU A 103 15.56 9.34 -9.18
C LEU A 103 15.00 8.35 -8.18
N LEU A 104 14.07 8.81 -7.34
CA LEU A 104 13.40 8.01 -6.35
C LEU A 104 11.93 7.88 -6.72
N CYS A 105 11.46 6.64 -6.88
CA CYS A 105 10.08 6.34 -7.15
C CYS A 105 9.43 5.73 -5.92
N PHE A 106 8.39 6.39 -5.40
CA PHE A 106 7.55 5.85 -4.34
C PHE A 106 6.26 5.29 -4.91
N ASP A 107 6.01 4.02 -4.66
CA ASP A 107 4.71 3.42 -4.91
C ASP A 107 3.83 3.57 -3.66
N GLU A 108 2.54 3.83 -3.90
CA GLU A 108 1.50 3.88 -2.87
C GLU A 108 1.77 4.89 -1.74
N PHE A 109 2.13 6.10 -2.12
CA PHE A 109 2.34 7.17 -1.15
C PHE A 109 1.02 7.54 -0.45
N HIS A 110 0.99 7.35 0.85
CA HIS A 110 -0.12 7.77 1.70
C HIS A 110 0.36 8.10 3.13
N VAL A 111 -0.43 8.86 3.88
CA VAL A 111 -0.09 9.33 5.22
C VAL A 111 -1.31 9.17 6.11
N HIS A 112 -1.20 8.35 7.15
CA HIS A 112 -2.29 8.10 8.09
C HIS A 112 -1.95 8.52 9.52
N ASP A 113 -0.68 8.62 9.86
CA ASP A 113 -0.21 8.97 11.21
C ASP A 113 0.46 10.34 11.25
N ILE A 114 0.22 11.08 12.34
CA ILE A 114 0.79 12.43 12.53
C ILE A 114 2.30 12.41 12.75
N GLY A 115 2.82 11.38 13.40
CA GLY A 115 4.26 11.23 13.62
C GLY A 115 4.99 11.10 12.30
N ASP A 116 4.45 10.28 11.40
CA ASP A 116 4.93 10.10 10.04
C ASP A 116 4.81 11.39 9.22
N ALA A 117 3.72 12.12 9.36
CA ALA A 117 3.48 13.38 8.64
C ALA A 117 4.57 14.42 8.87
N MET A 118 5.01 14.58 10.11
CA MET A 118 6.08 15.52 10.46
C MET A 118 7.43 15.09 9.87
N LEU A 119 7.72 13.79 9.88
CA LEU A 119 8.94 13.25 9.29
C LEU A 119 8.92 13.34 7.76
N ILE A 120 7.76 13.10 7.12
CA ILE A 120 7.58 13.25 5.66
C ILE A 120 7.89 14.68 5.21
N THR A 121 7.45 15.68 5.96
CA THR A 121 7.76 17.08 5.63
C THR A 121 9.28 17.33 5.62
N ARG A 122 9.99 16.77 6.59
CA ARG A 122 11.45 16.87 6.65
C ARG A 122 12.13 16.06 5.55
N LEU A 123 11.64 14.86 5.28
CA LEU A 123 12.11 13.99 4.21
C LEU A 123 12.03 14.70 2.86
N PHE A 124 10.87 15.23 2.49
CA PHE A 124 10.69 15.90 1.20
C PHE A 124 11.58 17.12 1.05
N ARG A 125 11.71 17.95 2.09
CA ARG A 125 12.65 19.09 2.08
C ARG A 125 14.08 18.63 1.81
N GLU A 126 14.49 17.54 2.44
CA GLU A 126 15.84 17.00 2.28
C GLU A 126 16.05 16.39 0.89
N LEU A 127 15.08 15.63 0.35
CA LEU A 127 15.14 15.12 -1.01
C LEU A 127 15.26 16.23 -2.04
N PHE A 128 14.47 17.29 -1.92
CA PHE A 128 14.54 18.45 -2.81
C PHE A 128 15.84 19.24 -2.65
N ARG A 129 16.37 19.36 -1.43
CA ARG A 129 17.68 19.98 -1.19
C ARG A 129 18.79 19.18 -1.88
N ARG A 130 18.71 17.87 -1.88
CA ARG A 130 19.66 16.96 -2.55
C ARG A 130 19.45 16.90 -4.07
N LYS A 131 18.44 17.58 -4.60
CA LYS A 131 18.08 17.56 -6.03
C LYS A 131 17.75 16.15 -6.54
N ILE A 132 17.18 15.31 -5.70
CA ILE A 132 16.67 14.01 -6.09
C ILE A 132 15.33 14.21 -6.77
N THR A 133 15.20 13.70 -7.99
CA THR A 133 13.93 13.67 -8.70
C THR A 133 13.00 12.66 -8.01
N LEU A 134 11.78 13.08 -7.70
CA LEU A 134 10.81 12.25 -6.97
C LEU A 134 9.60 11.97 -7.85
N VAL A 135 9.25 10.71 -7.99
CA VAL A 135 8.00 10.26 -8.62
C VAL A 135 7.21 9.47 -7.59
N CYS A 136 5.94 9.85 -7.40
CA CYS A 136 5.07 9.17 -6.45
C CYS A 136 3.79 8.73 -7.13
N THR A 137 3.31 7.52 -6.84
CA THR A 137 1.93 7.13 -7.07
C THR A 137 1.15 7.23 -5.77
N SER A 138 -0.09 7.73 -5.82
CA SER A 138 -0.96 7.84 -4.66
C SER A 138 -2.41 7.66 -5.03
N ASN A 139 -3.19 7.13 -4.11
CA ASN A 139 -4.65 7.03 -4.25
C ASN A 139 -5.37 8.29 -3.75
N TYR A 140 -4.61 9.24 -3.22
CA TYR A 140 -5.11 10.47 -2.63
C TYR A 140 -4.52 11.67 -3.34
N ALA A 141 -5.35 12.65 -3.66
CA ALA A 141 -4.84 13.97 -4.02
C ALA A 141 -4.04 14.58 -2.85
N PRO A 142 -3.07 15.46 -3.09
CA PRO A 142 -2.25 16.03 -2.01
C PRO A 142 -3.07 16.60 -0.86
N ARG A 143 -4.20 17.26 -1.14
CA ARG A 143 -5.09 17.83 -0.12
C ARG A 143 -5.92 16.81 0.66
N GLN A 144 -5.97 15.58 0.19
CA GLN A 144 -6.67 14.48 0.86
C GLN A 144 -5.74 13.65 1.74
N LEU A 145 -4.44 13.93 1.71
CA LEU A 145 -3.47 13.27 2.58
C LEU A 145 -3.71 13.70 4.03
N LEU A 146 -3.63 12.73 4.96
CA LEU A 146 -3.90 12.92 6.39
C LEU A 146 -5.25 13.61 6.64
N PRO A 147 -6.38 12.94 6.33
CA PRO A 147 -7.71 13.57 6.33
C PRO A 147 -8.23 13.91 7.73
N ASN A 148 -7.60 13.42 8.80
CA ASN A 148 -8.02 13.71 10.17
C ASN A 148 -7.94 15.23 10.46
N PRO A 149 -9.07 15.90 10.74
CA PRO A 149 -9.12 17.36 10.92
C PRO A 149 -8.18 17.88 12.02
N LEU A 150 -7.93 17.09 13.07
CA LEU A 150 -7.04 17.48 14.19
C LEU A 150 -5.58 17.61 13.74
N TYR A 151 -5.20 16.94 12.67
CA TYR A 151 -3.81 16.84 12.24
C TYR A 151 -3.57 17.41 10.85
N HIS A 152 -4.62 17.55 10.05
CA HIS A 152 -4.55 18.03 8.66
C HIS A 152 -3.84 19.38 8.57
N GLU A 153 -4.19 20.32 9.43
CA GLU A 153 -3.55 21.66 9.44
C GLU A 153 -2.03 21.59 9.64
N ARG A 154 -1.56 20.67 10.48
CA ARG A 154 -0.13 20.47 10.72
C ARG A 154 0.59 19.87 9.52
N PHE A 155 -0.13 19.21 8.64
CA PHE A 155 0.41 18.62 7.40
C PHE A 155 0.33 19.58 6.20
N LEU A 156 -0.40 20.67 6.28
CA LEU A 156 -0.48 21.68 5.19
C LEU A 156 0.89 22.14 4.66
N PRO A 157 1.96 22.30 5.47
CA PRO A 157 3.28 22.64 4.96
C PRO A 157 3.85 21.60 4.00
N ALA A 158 3.59 20.30 4.22
CA ALA A 158 3.99 19.22 3.31
C ALA A 158 3.15 19.25 2.03
N ILE A 159 1.83 19.43 2.16
CA ILE A 159 0.92 19.56 1.02
C ILE A 159 1.35 20.71 0.11
N ARG A 160 1.61 21.89 0.69
CA ARG A 160 2.11 23.05 -0.07
C ARG A 160 3.46 22.77 -0.74
N LEU A 161 4.34 22.02 -0.07
CA LEU A 161 5.63 21.64 -0.64
C LEU A 161 5.43 20.72 -1.86
N ILE A 162 4.52 19.76 -1.76
CA ILE A 162 4.12 18.89 -2.88
C ILE A 162 3.58 19.76 -4.02
N GLU A 163 2.54 20.55 -3.78
CA GLU A 163 1.87 21.36 -4.80
C GLU A 163 2.81 22.39 -5.48
N THR A 164 3.84 22.87 -4.79
CA THR A 164 4.78 23.88 -5.34
C THR A 164 6.02 23.28 -6.00
N ARG A 165 6.38 22.04 -5.66
CA ARG A 165 7.61 21.40 -6.14
C ARG A 165 7.37 20.21 -7.04
N MET A 166 6.13 19.74 -7.11
CA MET A 166 5.74 18.55 -7.88
C MET A 166 4.60 18.91 -8.84
N GLU A 167 4.62 18.33 -10.02
CA GLU A 167 3.49 18.36 -10.92
C GLU A 167 2.49 17.26 -10.52
N VAL A 168 1.28 17.64 -10.22
CA VAL A 168 0.21 16.70 -9.83
C VAL A 168 -0.60 16.35 -11.08
N LEU A 169 -0.62 15.06 -11.42
CA LEU A 169 -1.38 14.53 -12.54
C LEU A 169 -2.46 13.60 -12.02
N GLU A 170 -3.70 13.85 -12.41
CA GLU A 170 -4.80 12.95 -12.12
C GLU A 170 -4.93 11.92 -13.24
N VAL A 171 -4.89 10.63 -12.88
CA VAL A 171 -5.18 9.52 -13.78
C VAL A 171 -6.60 9.04 -13.49
N ALA A 172 -7.56 9.69 -14.14
CA ALA A 172 -8.96 9.31 -14.06
C ALA A 172 -9.30 8.26 -15.12
N GLY A 173 -9.99 7.19 -14.72
CA GLY A 173 -10.54 6.17 -15.62
C GLY A 173 -12.00 5.90 -15.30
N ALA A 174 -12.86 5.87 -16.32
CA ALA A 174 -14.29 5.58 -16.15
C ALA A 174 -14.59 4.10 -15.83
N ARG A 175 -13.58 3.23 -15.82
CA ARG A 175 -13.73 1.78 -15.60
C ARG A 175 -12.75 1.29 -14.56
N ASP A 176 -13.25 0.47 -13.64
CA ASP A 176 -12.39 -0.38 -12.80
C ASP A 176 -11.83 -1.52 -13.67
N TYR A 177 -10.59 -1.37 -14.10
CA TYR A 177 -9.92 -2.34 -14.97
C TYR A 177 -9.66 -3.69 -14.30
N ARG A 178 -9.78 -3.80 -12.97
CA ARG A 178 -9.69 -5.07 -12.25
C ARG A 178 -10.88 -5.98 -12.54
N THR A 179 -12.05 -5.38 -12.82
CA THR A 179 -13.26 -6.13 -13.15
C THR A 179 -13.32 -6.53 -14.62
N VAL A 180 -12.48 -5.93 -15.47
CA VAL A 180 -12.54 -6.06 -16.93
C VAL A 180 -11.42 -6.91 -17.52
N SER A 181 -10.33 -7.16 -16.79
CA SER A 181 -9.24 -8.01 -17.31
C SER A 181 -9.70 -9.45 -17.44
N PRO A 182 -9.64 -10.06 -18.65
CA PRO A 182 -9.74 -11.50 -18.74
C PRO A 182 -8.62 -12.11 -17.91
N ARG A 183 -8.96 -13.09 -17.09
CA ARG A 183 -8.03 -13.89 -16.29
C ARG A 183 -6.87 -14.37 -17.15
N GLN A 184 -5.81 -13.62 -17.27
CA GLN A 184 -4.52 -14.19 -17.58
C GLN A 184 -4.01 -14.83 -16.30
N GLU A 185 -3.85 -16.14 -16.40
CA GLU A 185 -3.43 -17.09 -15.38
C GLU A 185 -1.98 -16.84 -14.91
N ILE A 186 -1.74 -15.73 -14.25
CA ILE A 186 -0.71 -15.70 -13.21
C ILE A 186 -1.53 -15.81 -11.93
N ALA A 187 -1.55 -17.01 -11.35
CA ALA A 187 -2.28 -17.29 -10.13
C ALA A 187 -1.77 -16.34 -9.03
N SER A 188 -2.46 -15.22 -8.83
CA SER A 188 -2.20 -14.32 -7.71
C SER A 188 -2.39 -15.12 -6.43
N GLY A 189 -1.40 -15.08 -5.53
CA GLY A 189 -1.50 -15.70 -4.23
C GLY A 189 -2.76 -15.22 -3.50
N TYR A 190 -3.02 -13.90 -3.50
CA TYR A 190 -4.20 -13.32 -2.88
C TYR A 190 -5.51 -13.84 -3.48
N ALA A 191 -5.65 -13.82 -4.79
CA ALA A 191 -6.86 -14.27 -5.49
C ALA A 191 -7.11 -15.78 -5.38
N SER A 192 -6.09 -16.58 -4.99
CA SER A 192 -6.24 -18.00 -4.68
C SER A 192 -6.89 -18.25 -3.31
N GLY A 193 -7.16 -17.21 -2.53
CA GLY A 193 -7.88 -17.29 -1.27
C GLY A 193 -9.39 -17.44 -1.44
N GLY A 194 -10.14 -17.25 -0.34
CA GLY A 194 -11.59 -17.43 -0.34
C GLY A 194 -12.31 -16.52 0.64
N TYR A 195 -13.54 -16.18 0.31
CA TYR A 195 -14.47 -15.43 1.14
C TYR A 195 -15.71 -16.31 1.38
N CYS A 196 -16.01 -16.66 2.61
CA CYS A 196 -17.15 -17.49 2.94
C CYS A 196 -18.15 -16.80 3.90
N TRP A 197 -19.44 -17.05 3.68
CA TRP A 197 -20.54 -16.57 4.51
C TRP A 197 -21.78 -17.49 4.44
N PRO A 198 -22.60 -17.59 5.50
CA PRO A 198 -22.28 -17.18 6.86
C PRO A 198 -21.10 -17.95 7.41
N ALA A 199 -20.41 -17.39 8.40
CA ALA A 199 -19.27 -18.04 9.04
C ALA A 199 -19.68 -19.40 9.62
N SER A 200 -19.25 -20.49 9.00
CA SER A 200 -19.55 -21.86 9.42
C SER A 200 -18.35 -22.78 9.19
N CYS A 201 -18.28 -23.88 9.96
CA CYS A 201 -17.23 -24.88 9.76
C CYS A 201 -17.31 -25.52 8.37
N ALA A 202 -18.51 -25.79 7.87
CA ALA A 202 -18.71 -26.38 6.55
C ALA A 202 -18.11 -25.51 5.42
N CYS A 203 -18.25 -24.21 5.54
CA CYS A 203 -17.69 -23.25 4.59
C CYS A 203 -16.15 -23.25 4.59
N LEU A 204 -15.56 -23.39 5.77
CA LEU A 204 -14.11 -23.48 5.90
C LEU A 204 -13.59 -24.80 5.33
N ASP A 205 -14.33 -25.90 5.55
CA ASP A 205 -13.97 -27.22 5.00
C ASP A 205 -13.97 -27.22 3.47
N GLU A 206 -14.92 -26.52 2.83
CA GLU A 206 -14.93 -26.33 1.37
C GLU A 206 -13.71 -25.52 0.85
N LEU A 207 -13.13 -24.71 1.69
CA LEU A 207 -11.88 -23.98 1.41
C LEU A 207 -10.63 -24.83 1.74
N GLY A 208 -10.82 -26.04 2.23
CA GLY A 208 -9.74 -26.92 2.69
C GLY A 208 -9.14 -26.47 4.03
N LEU A 209 -9.89 -25.77 4.85
CA LEU A 209 -9.47 -25.22 6.14
C LEU A 209 -10.27 -25.88 7.25
N SER A 210 -9.58 -26.50 8.21
CA SER A 210 -10.20 -27.03 9.42
C SER A 210 -10.13 -26.00 10.54
N ALA A 211 -11.30 -25.68 11.14
CA ALA A 211 -11.37 -24.70 12.22
C ALA A 211 -10.47 -25.13 13.40
N PRO A 212 -9.60 -24.23 13.89
CA PRO A 212 -8.65 -24.59 14.95
C PRO A 212 -9.36 -24.75 16.29
N GLU A 213 -8.86 -25.71 17.09
CA GLU A 213 -9.27 -25.87 18.48
C GLU A 213 -8.71 -24.76 19.38
N ARG A 214 -9.36 -24.52 20.51
CA ARG A 214 -8.91 -23.51 21.49
C ARG A 214 -7.51 -23.81 22.05
N SER A 215 -7.10 -25.06 22.08
CA SER A 215 -5.80 -25.55 22.53
C SER A 215 -4.65 -25.13 21.59
N GLN A 216 -4.95 -24.77 20.35
CA GLN A 216 -3.99 -24.40 19.31
C GLN A 216 -3.63 -22.90 19.30
N ARG A 217 -4.18 -22.11 20.25
CA ARG A 217 -3.85 -20.69 20.37
C ARG A 217 -2.36 -20.48 20.59
N VAL A 218 -1.80 -19.53 19.82
CA VAL A 218 -0.39 -19.20 19.83
C VAL A 218 -0.21 -17.70 20.01
N THR A 219 0.72 -17.35 20.86
CA THR A 219 1.17 -15.97 21.06
C THR A 219 2.30 -15.65 20.08
N LEU A 220 2.08 -14.67 19.23
CA LEU A 220 3.07 -14.23 18.24
C LEU A 220 3.66 -12.89 18.66
N GLN A 221 4.97 -12.77 18.51
CA GLN A 221 5.67 -11.50 18.64
C GLN A 221 5.74 -10.78 17.29
N SER A 222 5.34 -9.50 17.28
CA SER A 222 5.51 -8.59 16.16
C SER A 222 6.15 -7.30 16.68
N GLY A 223 7.46 -7.18 16.49
CA GLY A 223 8.24 -6.10 17.09
C GLY A 223 8.10 -6.11 18.63
N ALA A 224 7.63 -4.99 19.19
CA ALA A 224 7.39 -4.86 20.64
C ALA A 224 6.00 -5.36 21.09
N ARG A 225 5.13 -5.78 20.16
CA ARG A 225 3.76 -6.19 20.46
C ARG A 225 3.59 -7.69 20.46
N THR A 226 2.60 -8.14 21.21
CA THR A 226 2.19 -9.54 21.31
C THR A 226 0.81 -9.68 20.73
N LEU A 227 0.61 -10.58 19.78
CA LEU A 227 -0.65 -10.84 19.12
C LEU A 227 -1.10 -12.27 19.40
N GLN A 228 -2.41 -12.48 19.57
CA GLN A 228 -2.99 -13.79 19.82
C GLN A 228 -3.52 -14.37 18.50
N ALA A 229 -2.87 -15.39 17.98
CA ALA A 229 -3.38 -16.18 16.87
C ALA A 229 -4.20 -17.37 17.36
N ARG A 230 -5.25 -17.72 16.64
CA ARG A 230 -6.05 -18.93 16.93
C ARG A 230 -5.26 -20.20 16.65
N ALA A 231 -4.44 -20.16 15.59
CA ALA A 231 -3.51 -21.25 15.25
C ALA A 231 -2.40 -20.75 14.34
N VAL A 232 -1.32 -21.52 14.31
CA VAL A 232 -0.25 -21.41 13.31
C VAL A 232 0.05 -22.84 12.81
N CYS A 233 0.03 -23.00 11.48
CA CYS A 233 0.36 -24.28 10.84
C CYS A 233 1.26 -24.03 9.63
N GLY A 234 2.56 -24.31 9.81
CA GLY A 234 3.55 -24.00 8.78
C GLY A 234 3.60 -22.51 8.44
N ASP A 235 3.27 -22.16 7.20
CA ASP A 235 3.20 -20.80 6.68
C ASP A 235 1.79 -20.16 6.78
N LEU A 236 0.84 -20.87 7.39
CA LEU A 236 -0.50 -20.40 7.65
C LEU A 236 -0.63 -19.80 9.04
N VAL A 237 -1.23 -18.62 9.14
CA VAL A 237 -1.64 -18.00 10.39
C VAL A 237 -3.15 -17.75 10.40
N TRP A 238 -3.79 -18.04 11.53
CA TRP A 238 -5.22 -17.89 11.74
C TRP A 238 -5.51 -16.91 12.87
N PHE A 239 -6.26 -15.86 12.57
CA PHE A 239 -6.71 -14.89 13.56
C PHE A 239 -8.23 -14.82 13.63
N ALA A 240 -8.76 -14.52 14.82
CA ALA A 240 -10.09 -13.97 14.93
C ALA A 240 -10.07 -12.47 14.63
N PHE A 241 -11.16 -11.95 14.07
CA PHE A 241 -11.30 -10.51 13.81
C PHE A 241 -11.04 -9.67 15.06
N ALA A 242 -11.61 -10.08 16.20
CA ALA A 242 -11.44 -9.38 17.48
C ALA A 242 -9.95 -9.32 17.92
N ASP A 243 -9.22 -10.43 17.76
CA ASP A 243 -7.82 -10.52 18.20
C ASP A 243 -6.87 -9.70 17.30
N LEU A 244 -7.28 -9.41 16.06
CA LEU A 244 -6.44 -8.69 15.08
C LEU A 244 -6.91 -7.27 14.77
N CYS A 245 -8.22 -7.07 14.55
CA CYS A 245 -8.75 -5.77 14.12
C CYS A 245 -9.34 -4.93 15.26
N GLU A 246 -9.90 -5.54 16.32
CA GLU A 246 -10.34 -4.80 17.51
C GLU A 246 -9.18 -4.53 18.48
N ALA A 247 -8.17 -5.41 18.50
CA ALA A 247 -6.93 -5.17 19.25
C ALA A 247 -6.13 -4.00 18.66
N PRO A 248 -5.29 -3.32 19.46
CA PRO A 248 -4.51 -2.14 19.04
C PRO A 248 -3.30 -2.55 18.18
N THR A 249 -3.57 -3.11 17.01
CA THR A 249 -2.57 -3.48 16.00
C THR A 249 -2.27 -2.31 15.06
N ALA A 250 -1.17 -2.39 14.32
CA ALA A 250 -0.72 -1.42 13.33
C ALA A 250 -0.27 -2.10 12.03
N VAL A 251 -0.16 -1.34 10.96
CA VAL A 251 0.32 -1.79 9.64
C VAL A 251 1.65 -2.53 9.74
N MET A 252 2.55 -2.05 10.59
CA MET A 252 3.86 -2.68 10.81
C MET A 252 3.77 -4.09 11.35
N ASP A 253 2.75 -4.39 12.17
CA ASP A 253 2.51 -5.74 12.69
C ASP A 253 2.12 -6.68 11.54
N TYR A 254 1.24 -6.22 10.63
CA TYR A 254 0.81 -6.99 9.46
C TYR A 254 1.96 -7.24 8.48
N LEU A 255 2.80 -6.24 8.24
CA LEU A 255 3.98 -6.38 7.39
C LEU A 255 4.98 -7.39 7.98
N ALA A 256 5.31 -7.28 9.26
CA ALA A 256 6.24 -8.17 9.94
C ALA A 256 5.73 -9.64 9.96
N LEU A 257 4.43 -9.83 10.20
CA LEU A 257 3.83 -11.15 10.14
C LEU A 257 3.70 -11.66 8.69
N GLY A 258 3.47 -10.76 7.73
CA GLY A 258 3.42 -11.07 6.30
C GLY A 258 4.76 -11.58 5.75
N GLU A 259 5.88 -11.21 6.34
CA GLU A 259 7.20 -11.79 6.01
C GLU A 259 7.32 -13.26 6.46
N ARG A 260 6.58 -13.64 7.51
CA ARG A 260 6.64 -14.98 8.12
C ARG A 260 5.60 -15.94 7.57
N PHE A 261 4.42 -15.43 7.23
CA PHE A 261 3.26 -16.23 6.83
C PHE A 261 2.78 -15.84 5.44
N SER A 262 2.71 -16.79 4.54
CA SER A 262 2.21 -16.59 3.17
C SER A 262 0.70 -16.76 3.07
N THR A 263 0.07 -17.45 4.02
CA THR A 263 -1.35 -17.78 4.06
C THR A 263 -1.99 -17.26 5.35
N TRP A 264 -3.08 -16.51 5.18
CA TRP A 264 -3.80 -15.87 6.28
C TRP A 264 -5.25 -16.28 6.32
N VAL A 265 -5.76 -16.56 7.49
CA VAL A 265 -7.16 -16.77 7.74
C VAL A 265 -7.66 -15.77 8.78
N LEU A 266 -8.71 -15.04 8.44
CA LEU A 266 -9.42 -14.15 9.35
C LEU A 266 -10.85 -14.61 9.49
N ASP A 267 -11.25 -15.02 10.68
CA ASP A 267 -12.61 -15.50 10.92
C ASP A 267 -13.42 -14.58 11.83
N GLY A 268 -14.75 -14.76 11.76
CA GLY A 268 -15.70 -14.02 12.60
C GLY A 268 -15.73 -12.53 12.24
N VAL A 269 -15.63 -12.19 10.97
CA VAL A 269 -15.70 -10.79 10.51
C VAL A 269 -17.16 -10.32 10.53
N PRO A 270 -17.51 -9.34 11.41
CA PRO A 270 -18.87 -8.80 11.50
C PRO A 270 -19.10 -7.75 10.41
N PRO A 271 -20.36 -7.32 10.19
CA PRO A 271 -20.65 -6.17 9.34
C PRO A 271 -19.86 -4.94 9.79
N MET A 272 -19.24 -4.25 8.84
CA MET A 272 -18.34 -3.13 9.15
C MET A 272 -19.05 -1.97 9.86
N ALA A 273 -20.34 -1.77 9.60
CA ALA A 273 -21.17 -0.79 10.30
C ALA A 273 -21.30 -1.05 11.81
N CYS A 274 -21.09 -2.30 12.26
CA CYS A 274 -21.11 -2.68 13.68
C CYS A 274 -19.75 -2.48 14.37
N CYS A 275 -18.70 -2.15 13.62
CA CYS A 275 -17.34 -2.02 14.13
C CYS A 275 -17.01 -0.57 14.51
N SER A 276 -16.11 -0.39 15.46
CA SER A 276 -15.53 0.92 15.71
C SER A 276 -14.73 1.44 14.49
N VAL A 277 -14.66 2.74 14.31
CA VAL A 277 -13.87 3.36 13.23
C VAL A 277 -12.41 2.88 13.23
N ALA A 278 -11.86 2.65 14.42
CA ALA A 278 -10.50 2.13 14.56
C ALA A 278 -10.38 0.67 14.06
N ALA A 279 -11.38 -0.18 14.32
CA ALA A 279 -11.41 -1.56 13.82
C ALA A 279 -11.61 -1.59 12.29
N GLN A 280 -12.50 -0.75 11.77
CA GLN A 280 -12.69 -0.58 10.33
C GLN A 280 -11.39 -0.19 9.64
N GLN A 281 -10.65 0.78 10.18
CA GLN A 281 -9.39 1.20 9.58
C GLN A 281 -8.31 0.11 9.64
N ARG A 282 -8.24 -0.65 10.74
CA ARG A 282 -7.30 -1.78 10.84
C ARG A 282 -7.64 -2.89 9.86
N PHE A 283 -8.93 -3.17 9.67
CA PHE A 283 -9.39 -4.14 8.67
C PHE A 283 -9.00 -3.71 7.25
N ILE A 284 -9.24 -2.44 6.89
CA ILE A 284 -8.79 -1.85 5.62
C ILE A 284 -7.29 -2.05 5.45
N ASN A 285 -6.51 -1.64 6.44
CA ASN A 285 -5.04 -1.73 6.41
C ASN A 285 -4.54 -3.18 6.28
N LEU A 286 -5.20 -4.12 6.97
CA LEU A 286 -4.87 -5.54 6.86
C LEU A 286 -5.10 -6.06 5.44
N VAL A 287 -6.28 -5.81 4.87
CA VAL A 287 -6.61 -6.24 3.50
C VAL A 287 -5.65 -5.61 2.49
N ASP A 288 -5.31 -4.33 2.69
CA ASP A 288 -4.35 -3.61 1.85
C ASP A 288 -2.97 -4.30 1.90
N VAL A 289 -2.43 -4.57 3.09
CA VAL A 289 -1.13 -5.23 3.25
C VAL A 289 -1.10 -6.62 2.63
N LEU A 290 -2.14 -7.42 2.86
CA LEU A 290 -2.20 -8.79 2.33
C LEU A 290 -2.32 -8.80 0.81
N TYR A 291 -3.12 -7.90 0.24
CA TYR A 291 -3.28 -7.74 -1.19
C TYR A 291 -1.98 -7.28 -1.86
N ASP A 292 -1.35 -6.23 -1.33
CA ASP A 292 -0.17 -5.61 -1.93
C ASP A 292 1.08 -6.51 -1.86
N ASN A 293 1.13 -7.41 -0.86
CA ASN A 293 2.18 -8.43 -0.74
C ASN A 293 1.79 -9.78 -1.34
N ASP A 294 0.68 -9.85 -2.06
CA ASP A 294 0.15 -11.05 -2.71
C ASP A 294 0.04 -12.26 -1.77
N ARG A 295 -0.43 -12.04 -0.53
CA ARG A 295 -0.59 -13.08 0.48
C ARG A 295 -1.93 -13.77 0.29
N ARG A 296 -1.93 -15.12 0.32
CA ARG A 296 -3.15 -15.90 0.22
C ARG A 296 -4.07 -15.61 1.41
N PHE A 297 -5.29 -15.15 1.13
CA PHE A 297 -6.19 -14.67 2.16
C PHE A 297 -7.53 -15.40 2.16
N PHE A 298 -7.90 -15.97 3.30
CA PHE A 298 -9.20 -16.57 3.56
C PHE A 298 -9.92 -15.74 4.60
N LEU A 299 -11.17 -15.41 4.30
CA LEU A 299 -12.02 -14.60 5.16
C LEU A 299 -13.35 -15.32 5.41
N SER A 300 -13.71 -15.48 6.67
CA SER A 300 -15.01 -16.00 7.11
C SER A 300 -15.80 -14.87 7.74
N ALA A 301 -16.93 -14.50 7.13
CA ALA A 301 -17.72 -13.34 7.51
C ALA A 301 -19.17 -13.75 7.87
N GLU A 302 -19.82 -12.90 8.65
CA GLU A 302 -21.22 -13.12 9.02
C GLU A 302 -22.18 -12.85 7.87
N LYS A 303 -21.80 -11.99 6.91
CA LYS A 303 -22.64 -11.51 5.82
C LYS A 303 -21.98 -11.68 4.46
N ALA A 304 -22.76 -11.61 3.40
CA ALA A 304 -22.25 -11.48 2.04
C ALA A 304 -21.47 -10.18 1.88
N LEU A 305 -20.53 -10.14 0.94
CA LEU A 305 -19.63 -9.00 0.76
C LEU A 305 -20.35 -7.65 0.59
N PRO A 306 -21.43 -7.51 -0.18
CA PRO A 306 -22.16 -6.24 -0.26
C PRO A 306 -22.67 -5.78 1.11
N ASP A 307 -23.29 -6.68 1.88
CA ASP A 307 -23.85 -6.37 3.19
C ASP A 307 -22.76 -6.18 4.27
N LEU A 308 -21.58 -6.77 4.08
CA LEU A 308 -20.45 -6.60 4.98
C LEU A 308 -19.95 -5.15 4.99
N VAL A 309 -19.95 -4.53 3.82
CA VAL A 309 -19.39 -3.17 3.58
C VAL A 309 -20.49 -2.13 3.39
N GLU A 310 -21.74 -2.45 3.72
CA GLU A 310 -22.85 -1.51 3.68
C GLU A 310 -22.83 -0.60 4.92
N GLY A 311 -22.97 0.72 4.72
CA GLY A 311 -23.08 1.71 5.80
C GLY A 311 -22.78 3.12 5.33
N SER A 312 -23.49 4.10 5.90
CA SER A 312 -23.32 5.54 5.55
C SER A 312 -22.05 6.17 6.14
N ASP A 313 -21.55 5.61 7.24
CA ASP A 313 -20.46 6.20 8.02
C ASP A 313 -19.14 5.43 7.88
N LEU A 314 -19.02 4.62 6.82
CA LEU A 314 -17.81 3.85 6.57
C LEU A 314 -16.70 4.74 5.95
N PRO A 315 -15.43 4.45 6.24
CA PRO A 315 -14.30 5.14 5.61
C PRO A 315 -14.36 5.03 4.08
N ALA A 316 -13.97 6.09 3.38
CA ALA A 316 -13.98 6.13 1.91
C ALA A 316 -13.17 4.97 1.27
N ASP A 317 -12.14 4.50 1.96
CA ASP A 317 -11.31 3.37 1.52
C ASP A 317 -12.01 2.01 1.58
N MET A 318 -13.17 1.93 2.24
CA MET A 318 -13.92 0.67 2.34
C MET A 318 -14.36 0.13 0.97
N GLN A 319 -14.65 1.01 0.02
CA GLN A 319 -14.98 0.59 -1.34
C GLN A 319 -13.81 -0.08 -2.05
N ARG A 320 -12.60 0.41 -1.81
CA ARG A 320 -11.37 -0.22 -2.29
C ARG A 320 -11.18 -1.60 -1.69
N THR A 321 -11.39 -1.70 -0.39
CA THR A 321 -11.33 -2.98 0.33
C THR A 321 -12.35 -3.97 -0.21
N ALA A 322 -13.58 -3.54 -0.47
CA ALA A 322 -14.61 -4.36 -1.10
C ALA A 322 -14.19 -4.88 -2.49
N SER A 323 -13.60 -4.01 -3.33
CA SER A 323 -13.08 -4.41 -4.65
C SER A 323 -11.98 -5.47 -4.56
N ARG A 324 -11.10 -5.37 -3.55
CA ARG A 324 -10.05 -6.38 -3.30
C ARG A 324 -10.64 -7.70 -2.81
N LEU A 325 -11.59 -7.66 -1.87
CA LEU A 325 -12.28 -8.83 -1.36
C LEU A 325 -13.13 -9.54 -2.42
N ALA A 326 -13.66 -8.80 -3.40
CA ALA A 326 -14.41 -9.38 -4.52
C ALA A 326 -13.56 -10.27 -5.44
N GLN A 327 -12.21 -10.17 -5.37
CA GLN A 327 -11.29 -11.04 -6.12
C GLN A 327 -11.14 -12.43 -5.48
N LEU A 328 -11.48 -12.57 -4.20
CA LEU A 328 -11.48 -13.86 -3.51
C LEU A 328 -12.61 -14.74 -4.03
N ARG A 329 -12.38 -16.06 -4.05
CA ARG A 329 -13.44 -17.02 -4.38
C ARG A 329 -14.60 -16.89 -3.39
N GLN A 330 -15.77 -16.46 -3.87
CA GLN A 330 -16.96 -16.28 -3.06
C GLN A 330 -17.66 -17.62 -2.82
N LEU A 331 -17.91 -18.00 -1.57
CA LEU A 331 -18.59 -19.20 -1.15
C LEU A 331 -19.73 -18.87 -0.20
N ARG A 332 -20.91 -19.39 -0.52
CA ARG A 332 -22.08 -19.31 0.36
C ARG A 332 -22.41 -20.72 0.85
N CYS A 333 -22.46 -20.89 2.16
CA CYS A 333 -22.82 -22.15 2.78
C CYS A 333 -24.26 -22.16 3.27
#